data_b3f6a6af83ab352ad6c8c1094bb8f5cc
#
_entry.id   b3f6a6af83ab352ad6c8c1094bb8f5cc
#
_cell.length_a   1.000
_cell.length_b   1.000
_cell.length_c   1.000
_cell.angle_alpha   90.00
_cell.angle_beta   90.00
_cell.angle_gamma   90.00
#
_symmetry.space_group_name_H-M   'P 1'
#
loop_
_entity.id
_entity.type
_entity.pdbx_description
1 polymer ?
#
loop_
_entity_poly.entity_id
_entity_poly.type
_entity_poly.pdbx_seq_one_letter_code
_entity_poly.pdbx_strand_id
1 'polypeptide(L)'
;MTVHDSLEALVAEHDRIGSPLREELRPGTDRGRVEDAVRTLGLDPAPELIDFFAWHDLAARPGSPGRIDWFWPAGGLRLTEAVDEYHRSMALGGVSPAEVGDSLGPDQPPTAVFTGFWRTDWFPVLGGTPETYAIECPDGGGSTPGALWRVTWHPHSDFQTARVASSLTEFLDRVVDLFRSGAYRWDAQFEAIVTVDEVLDRLALGTAGRPWP
;
A
#
# COMPACT_ATOMS: atom_id res chain seq x y z
N MET A 1 -5.69 0.26 16.55
CA MET A 1 -4.21 0.41 16.58
C MET A 1 -3.84 1.67 15.82
N THR A 2 -2.65 2.20 15.99
CA THR A 2 -2.09 3.25 15.13
C THR A 2 -1.28 2.61 13.99
N VAL A 3 -0.94 3.37 12.94
CA VAL A 3 -0.02 2.89 11.88
C VAL A 3 1.26 2.34 12.47
N HIS A 4 1.83 3.04 13.47
CA HIS A 4 3.05 2.61 14.16
C HIS A 4 2.87 1.24 14.84
N ASP A 5 1.79 1.05 15.59
CA ASP A 5 1.51 -0.23 16.28
C ASP A 5 1.35 -1.38 15.28
N SER A 6 0.68 -1.15 14.15
CA SER A 6 0.47 -2.15 13.10
C SER A 6 1.78 -2.52 12.41
N LEU A 7 2.65 -1.54 12.15
CA LEU A 7 3.96 -1.77 11.55
C LEU A 7 4.91 -2.53 12.52
N GLU A 8 4.91 -2.21 13.82
CA GLU A 8 5.65 -2.99 14.81
C GLU A 8 5.14 -4.42 14.93
N ALA A 9 3.81 -4.60 14.88
CA ALA A 9 3.22 -5.94 14.86
C ALA A 9 3.63 -6.72 13.60
N LEU A 10 3.69 -6.07 12.44
CA LEU A 10 4.17 -6.69 11.20
C LEU A 10 5.62 -7.13 11.32
N VAL A 11 6.51 -6.29 11.87
CA VAL A 11 7.92 -6.66 12.12
C VAL A 11 8.02 -7.87 13.05
N ALA A 12 7.19 -7.93 14.10
CA ALA A 12 7.18 -9.07 14.99
C ALA A 12 6.74 -10.36 14.28
N GLU A 13 5.80 -10.28 13.34
CA GLU A 13 5.41 -11.44 12.53
C GLU A 13 6.52 -11.86 11.55
N HIS A 14 7.24 -10.91 10.95
CA HIS A 14 8.43 -11.21 10.13
C HIS A 14 9.52 -11.91 10.95
N ASP A 15 9.80 -11.44 12.18
CA ASP A 15 10.73 -12.11 13.10
C ASP A 15 10.28 -13.55 13.38
N ARG A 16 8.97 -13.77 13.62
CA ARG A 16 8.39 -15.08 13.90
C ARG A 16 8.58 -16.08 12.75
N ILE A 17 8.50 -15.61 11.51
CA ILE A 17 8.69 -16.48 10.32
C ILE A 17 10.14 -16.56 9.84
N GLY A 18 11.08 -15.88 10.52
CA GLY A 18 12.51 -15.90 10.19
C GLY A 18 12.91 -15.00 9.02
N SER A 19 12.09 -14.01 8.68
CA SER A 19 12.40 -13.03 7.65
C SER A 19 13.36 -11.95 8.20
N PRO A 20 14.31 -11.45 7.40
CA PRO A 20 15.32 -10.47 7.86
C PRO A 20 14.81 -9.03 7.90
N LEU A 21 13.49 -8.78 7.86
CA LEU A 21 12.93 -7.42 7.78
C LEU A 21 13.54 -6.47 8.80
N ARG A 22 13.61 -6.86 10.08
CA ARG A 22 14.13 -6.02 11.16
C ARG A 22 15.57 -5.55 10.92
N GLU A 23 16.40 -6.40 10.33
CA GLU A 23 17.81 -6.09 10.04
C GLU A 23 17.96 -5.10 8.88
N GLU A 24 16.93 -4.97 8.06
CA GLU A 24 16.91 -4.14 6.86
C GLU A 24 16.23 -2.78 7.06
N LEU A 25 15.52 -2.61 8.18
CA LEU A 25 14.89 -1.34 8.51
C LEU A 25 15.93 -0.22 8.66
N ARG A 26 15.65 0.93 8.08
CA ARG A 26 16.43 2.16 8.19
C ARG A 26 15.62 3.19 8.98
N PRO A 27 16.29 4.19 9.59
CA PRO A 27 15.56 5.31 10.19
C PRO A 27 14.59 5.94 9.20
N GLY A 28 13.38 6.23 9.67
CA GLY A 28 12.36 6.87 8.86
C GLY A 28 12.71 8.30 8.45
N THR A 29 11.91 8.84 7.57
CA THR A 29 12.05 10.23 7.14
C THR A 29 11.48 11.16 8.20
N ASP A 30 12.14 12.30 8.43
CA ASP A 30 11.60 13.35 9.31
C ASP A 30 10.19 13.77 8.91
N ARG A 31 9.28 13.90 9.89
CA ARG A 31 7.85 14.19 9.67
C ARG A 31 7.63 15.47 8.86
N GLY A 32 8.37 16.55 9.17
CA GLY A 32 8.27 17.81 8.45
C GLY A 32 8.67 17.66 6.98
N ARG A 33 9.69 16.86 6.69
CA ARG A 33 10.10 16.57 5.32
C ARG A 33 9.04 15.76 4.56
N VAL A 34 8.34 14.84 5.21
CA VAL A 34 7.22 14.12 4.60
C VAL A 34 6.10 15.10 4.24
N GLU A 35 5.71 15.94 5.19
CA GLU A 35 4.67 16.96 4.99
C GLU A 35 5.03 17.92 3.85
N ASP A 36 6.26 18.43 3.83
CA ASP A 36 6.72 19.37 2.79
C ASP A 36 6.73 18.72 1.41
N ALA A 37 7.18 17.46 1.30
CA ALA A 37 7.19 16.75 0.04
C ALA A 37 5.77 16.57 -0.53
N VAL A 38 4.82 16.16 0.30
CA VAL A 38 3.42 15.95 -0.12
C VAL A 38 2.74 17.29 -0.47
N ARG A 39 2.94 18.34 0.35
CA ARG A 39 2.40 19.68 0.06
C ARG A 39 2.97 20.31 -1.21
N THR A 40 4.23 20.02 -1.56
CA THR A 40 4.84 20.49 -2.82
C THR A 40 4.12 19.94 -4.05
N LEU A 41 3.44 18.80 -3.91
CA LEU A 41 2.58 18.21 -4.96
C LEU A 41 1.16 18.80 -4.97
N GLY A 42 0.84 19.73 -4.07
CA GLY A 42 -0.49 20.31 -3.94
C GLY A 42 -1.46 19.46 -3.12
N LEU A 43 -0.95 18.46 -2.40
CA LEU A 43 -1.75 17.56 -1.57
C LEU A 43 -1.71 17.97 -0.09
N ASP A 44 -2.77 17.65 0.65
CA ASP A 44 -2.78 17.75 2.11
C ASP A 44 -2.45 16.36 2.70
N PRO A 45 -1.30 16.19 3.40
CA PRO A 45 -0.85 14.87 3.82
C PRO A 45 -1.77 14.28 4.88
N ALA A 46 -2.32 13.09 4.62
CA ALA A 46 -3.05 12.33 5.62
C ALA A 46 -2.14 11.98 6.81
N PRO A 47 -2.61 12.05 8.07
CA PRO A 47 -1.79 11.73 9.25
C PRO A 47 -1.12 10.35 9.18
N GLU A 48 -1.84 9.33 8.70
CA GLU A 48 -1.32 7.98 8.55
C GLU A 48 -0.19 7.88 7.51
N LEU A 49 -0.22 8.70 6.47
CA LEU A 49 0.85 8.83 5.49
C LEU A 49 2.14 9.33 6.15
N ILE A 50 2.02 10.38 6.97
CA ILE A 50 3.16 10.95 7.70
C ILE A 50 3.74 9.90 8.66
N ASP A 51 2.88 9.20 9.41
CA ASP A 51 3.28 8.17 10.36
C ASP A 51 3.99 7.01 9.65
N PHE A 52 3.53 6.61 8.47
CA PHE A 52 4.13 5.53 7.67
C PHE A 52 5.57 5.85 7.26
N PHE A 53 5.80 6.99 6.59
CA PHE A 53 7.13 7.37 6.14
C PHE A 53 8.08 7.80 7.27
N ALA A 54 7.53 8.24 8.41
CA ALA A 54 8.33 8.59 9.58
C ALA A 54 8.73 7.38 10.42
N TRP A 55 8.05 6.24 10.27
CA TRP A 55 8.36 5.04 11.06
C TRP A 55 9.72 4.46 10.66
N HIS A 56 9.90 3.98 9.44
CA HIS A 56 11.16 3.47 8.91
C HIS A 56 11.23 3.61 7.39
N ASP A 57 12.45 3.77 6.88
CA ASP A 57 12.72 3.68 5.45
C ASP A 57 12.86 2.20 5.05
N LEU A 58 11.96 1.74 4.22
CA LEU A 58 11.88 0.36 3.74
C LEU A 58 12.73 0.14 2.47
N ALA A 59 13.94 0.68 2.47
CA ALA A 59 14.84 0.57 1.34
C ALA A 59 15.14 -0.88 0.97
N ALA A 60 14.99 -1.21 -0.31
CA ALA A 60 15.54 -2.44 -0.85
C ALA A 60 17.05 -2.53 -0.57
N ARG A 61 17.54 -3.73 -0.24
CA ARG A 61 18.98 -3.98 -0.06
C ARG A 61 19.73 -3.57 -1.31
N PRO A 62 20.83 -2.80 -1.21
CA PRO A 62 21.71 -2.58 -2.36
C PRO A 62 22.19 -3.93 -2.91
N GLY A 63 21.89 -4.22 -4.19
CA GLY A 63 22.28 -5.47 -4.84
C GLY A 63 21.27 -6.61 -4.78
N SER A 64 20.14 -6.46 -4.11
CA SER A 64 19.02 -7.40 -4.24
C SER A 64 18.40 -7.27 -5.62
N PRO A 65 18.16 -8.37 -6.35
CA PRO A 65 17.56 -8.34 -7.68
C PRO A 65 16.06 -8.01 -7.68
N GLY A 66 15.48 -7.59 -6.54
CA GLY A 66 14.07 -7.23 -6.44
C GLY A 66 13.77 -6.50 -5.13
N ARG A 67 12.67 -5.75 -5.13
CA ARG A 67 12.06 -5.27 -3.89
C ARG A 67 11.63 -6.49 -3.09
N ILE A 68 11.97 -6.53 -1.83
CA ILE A 68 11.35 -7.51 -0.94
C ILE A 68 9.94 -7.02 -0.68
N ASP A 69 8.96 -7.83 -1.05
CA ASP A 69 7.54 -7.51 -0.89
C ASP A 69 7.12 -7.72 0.57
N TRP A 70 7.58 -6.80 1.46
CA TRP A 70 7.33 -6.89 2.90
C TRP A 70 5.85 -6.93 3.29
N PHE A 71 5.01 -6.37 2.43
CA PHE A 71 3.57 -6.29 2.62
C PHE A 71 2.82 -7.26 1.71
N TRP A 72 3.53 -8.14 1.02
CA TRP A 72 3.00 -9.03 -0.02
C TRP A 72 1.59 -8.63 -0.55
N PRO A 73 1.42 -8.39 -1.86
CA PRO A 73 2.42 -8.53 -2.95
C PRO A 73 3.24 -7.26 -3.23
N ALA A 74 3.25 -6.27 -2.34
CA ALA A 74 3.90 -4.98 -2.56
C ALA A 74 4.99 -4.71 -1.54
N GLY A 75 6.01 -3.95 -1.94
CA GLY A 75 7.04 -3.41 -1.07
C GLY A 75 6.75 -1.97 -0.66
N GLY A 76 7.25 -1.54 0.49
CA GLY A 76 7.21 -0.13 0.90
C GLY A 76 8.03 0.74 -0.03
N LEU A 77 7.51 1.90 -0.40
CA LEU A 77 8.25 2.92 -1.15
C LEU A 77 9.04 3.81 -0.19
N ARG A 78 10.21 4.26 -0.62
CA ARG A 78 10.85 5.43 0.00
C ARG A 78 10.06 6.68 -0.37
N LEU A 79 10.13 7.71 0.46
CA LEU A 79 9.46 8.97 0.15
C LEU A 79 9.83 9.52 -1.25
N THR A 80 11.12 9.47 -1.62
CA THR A 80 11.58 9.92 -2.95
C THR A 80 11.02 9.04 -4.08
N GLU A 81 10.97 7.74 -3.90
CA GLU A 81 10.38 6.80 -4.86
C GLU A 81 8.87 7.03 -5.00
N ALA A 82 8.18 7.32 -3.88
CA ALA A 82 6.76 7.64 -3.87
C ALA A 82 6.46 8.94 -4.64
N VAL A 83 7.29 9.98 -4.47
CA VAL A 83 7.19 11.22 -5.24
C VAL A 83 7.43 10.97 -6.74
N ASP A 84 8.44 10.19 -7.10
CA ASP A 84 8.72 9.82 -8.50
C ASP A 84 7.57 9.00 -9.10
N GLU A 85 6.99 8.08 -8.34
CA GLU A 85 5.84 7.28 -8.76
C GLU A 85 4.59 8.15 -8.94
N TYR A 86 4.36 9.11 -8.05
CA TYR A 86 3.28 10.09 -8.21
C TYR A 86 3.40 10.83 -9.53
N HIS A 87 4.57 11.42 -9.82
CA HIS A 87 4.80 12.14 -11.09
C HIS A 87 4.63 11.25 -12.31
N ARG A 88 5.11 10.01 -12.25
CA ARG A 88 4.96 9.03 -13.33
C ARG A 88 3.48 8.71 -13.58
N SER A 89 2.74 8.45 -12.52
CA SER A 89 1.31 8.12 -12.60
C SER A 89 0.48 9.29 -13.11
N MET A 90 0.79 10.51 -12.67
CA MET A 90 0.16 11.73 -13.18
C MET A 90 0.44 11.94 -14.68
N ALA A 91 1.65 11.68 -15.15
CA ALA A 91 2.02 11.82 -16.56
C ALA A 91 1.31 10.79 -17.47
N LEU A 92 0.94 9.64 -16.92
CA LEU A 92 0.23 8.58 -17.66
C LEU A 92 -1.28 8.81 -17.76
N GLY A 93 -1.85 9.73 -17.03
CA GLY A 93 -3.28 10.06 -17.11
C GLY A 93 -3.93 10.33 -15.75
N GLY A 94 -3.36 11.27 -14.99
CA GLY A 94 -3.97 11.77 -13.77
C GLY A 94 -5.31 12.44 -14.05
N VAL A 95 -6.33 12.07 -13.26
CA VAL A 95 -7.67 12.68 -13.32
C VAL A 95 -8.03 13.25 -11.96
N SER A 96 -8.71 14.39 -11.94
CA SER A 96 -9.16 14.99 -10.68
C SER A 96 -10.34 14.21 -10.10
N PRO A 97 -10.55 14.24 -8.76
CA PRO A 97 -11.72 13.64 -8.13
C PRO A 97 -13.05 14.12 -8.75
N ALA A 98 -13.11 15.38 -9.16
CA ALA A 98 -14.28 15.97 -9.80
C ALA A 98 -14.59 15.36 -11.18
N GLU A 99 -13.56 14.92 -11.92
CA GLU A 99 -13.73 14.27 -13.23
C GLU A 99 -14.18 12.83 -13.09
N VAL A 100 -13.90 12.19 -11.97
CA VAL A 100 -14.36 10.83 -11.67
C VAL A 100 -15.85 10.81 -11.31
N GLY A 101 -16.36 11.94 -10.82
CA GLY A 101 -17.75 12.05 -10.36
C GLY A 101 -18.05 11.22 -9.11
N ASP A 102 -19.34 11.08 -8.78
CA ASP A 102 -19.81 10.33 -7.61
C ASP A 102 -19.65 8.79 -7.74
N SER A 103 -19.03 8.32 -8.83
CA SER A 103 -18.86 6.89 -9.09
C SER A 103 -17.99 6.15 -8.07
N LEU A 104 -17.26 6.87 -7.23
CA LEU A 104 -16.44 6.34 -6.12
C LEU A 104 -16.91 6.85 -4.74
N GLY A 105 -18.21 7.09 -4.55
CA GLY A 105 -18.77 7.53 -3.27
C GLY A 105 -18.44 6.61 -2.09
N PRO A 106 -18.53 7.11 -0.83
CA PRO A 106 -18.17 6.36 0.37
C PRO A 106 -18.97 5.06 0.56
N ASP A 107 -20.14 4.96 -0.06
CA ASP A 107 -21.02 3.78 -0.01
C ASP A 107 -20.73 2.75 -1.12
N GLN A 108 -19.74 2.99 -1.97
CA GLN A 108 -19.36 2.03 -3.01
C GLN A 108 -18.73 0.79 -2.36
N PRO A 109 -19.10 -0.42 -2.83
CA PRO A 109 -18.48 -1.64 -2.32
C PRO A 109 -16.96 -1.61 -2.56
N PRO A 110 -16.17 -2.32 -1.74
CA PRO A 110 -14.71 -2.40 -1.89
C PRO A 110 -14.25 -2.90 -3.28
N THR A 111 -15.17 -3.40 -4.08
CA THR A 111 -14.97 -3.89 -5.46
C THR A 111 -15.33 -2.88 -6.54
N ALA A 112 -15.62 -1.61 -6.18
CA ALA A 112 -15.87 -0.59 -7.19
C ALA A 112 -14.64 -0.44 -8.10
N VAL A 113 -14.82 -0.76 -9.37
CA VAL A 113 -13.78 -0.64 -10.40
C VAL A 113 -13.90 0.73 -11.05
N PHE A 114 -12.82 1.47 -11.00
CA PHE A 114 -12.70 2.74 -11.70
C PHE A 114 -11.90 2.55 -12.99
N THR A 115 -12.37 3.14 -14.07
CA THR A 115 -11.73 3.04 -15.40
C THR A 115 -10.74 4.17 -15.71
N GLY A 116 -10.44 5.04 -14.73
CA GLY A 116 -9.38 6.06 -14.82
C GLY A 116 -8.07 5.53 -14.28
N PHE A 117 -6.96 6.12 -14.72
CA PHE A 117 -5.64 5.59 -14.38
C PHE A 117 -5.19 5.97 -12.97
N TRP A 118 -5.25 7.26 -12.61
CA TRP A 118 -4.75 7.79 -11.34
C TRP A 118 -5.54 9.02 -10.93
N ARG A 119 -5.89 9.10 -9.65
CA ARG A 119 -6.49 10.34 -9.12
C ARG A 119 -5.41 11.28 -8.62
N THR A 120 -5.62 12.57 -8.82
CA THR A 120 -4.65 13.61 -8.43
C THR A 120 -4.44 13.73 -6.93
N ASP A 121 -5.41 13.25 -6.12
CA ASP A 121 -5.37 13.23 -4.66
C ASP A 121 -4.81 11.92 -4.06
N TRP A 122 -4.29 11.00 -4.88
CA TRP A 122 -3.68 9.75 -4.42
C TRP A 122 -2.17 9.88 -4.29
N PHE A 123 -1.63 9.52 -3.12
CA PHE A 123 -0.19 9.48 -2.91
C PHE A 123 0.29 8.04 -2.74
N PRO A 124 1.28 7.57 -3.53
CA PRO A 124 1.76 6.20 -3.47
C PRO A 124 2.45 5.91 -2.13
N VAL A 125 2.20 4.75 -1.54
CA VAL A 125 2.85 4.28 -0.30
C VAL A 125 3.53 2.93 -0.45
N LEU A 126 2.92 2.03 -1.25
CA LEU A 126 3.49 0.73 -1.56
C LEU A 126 3.56 0.56 -3.07
N GLY A 127 4.58 -0.12 -3.56
CA GLY A 127 4.76 -0.34 -4.99
C GLY A 127 5.38 -1.69 -5.29
N GLY A 128 4.97 -2.24 -6.40
CA GLY A 128 5.46 -3.47 -6.99
C GLY A 128 4.95 -3.56 -8.42
N THR A 129 5.56 -4.41 -9.25
CA THR A 129 5.00 -4.67 -10.57
C THR A 129 4.12 -5.91 -10.47
N PRO A 130 2.84 -5.86 -10.81
CA PRO A 130 2.12 -4.79 -11.54
C PRO A 130 1.27 -3.86 -10.65
N GLU A 131 1.44 -3.81 -9.36
CA GLU A 131 0.53 -3.14 -8.43
C GLU A 131 1.17 -1.94 -7.73
N THR A 132 0.40 -0.86 -7.55
CA THR A 132 0.74 0.29 -6.71
C THR A 132 -0.42 0.54 -5.74
N TYR A 133 -0.09 0.80 -4.48
CA TYR A 133 -1.07 1.17 -3.46
C TYR A 133 -0.87 2.65 -3.11
N ALA A 134 -1.97 3.37 -3.11
CA ALA A 134 -1.99 4.80 -2.84
C ALA A 134 -2.96 5.15 -1.73
N ILE A 135 -2.56 6.07 -0.88
CA ILE A 135 -3.43 6.65 0.15
C ILE A 135 -4.11 7.90 -0.40
N GLU A 136 -5.37 8.06 -0.08
CA GLU A 136 -6.16 9.23 -0.45
C GLU A 136 -5.80 10.40 0.46
N CYS A 137 -5.25 11.45 -0.14
CA CYS A 137 -4.91 12.70 0.53
C CYS A 137 -6.03 13.72 0.24
N PRO A 138 -6.60 14.38 1.26
CA PRO A 138 -7.66 15.33 1.01
C PRO A 138 -7.16 16.51 0.15
N ASP A 139 -7.91 16.80 -0.91
CA ASP A 139 -7.72 18.01 -1.73
C ASP A 139 -8.70 19.14 -1.37
N GLY A 140 -9.35 19.02 -0.20
CA GLY A 140 -10.41 19.93 0.24
C GLY A 140 -11.79 19.63 -0.35
N GLY A 141 -11.95 18.58 -1.16
CA GLY A 141 -13.13 18.29 -1.98
C GLY A 141 -14.02 17.12 -1.58
N GLY A 142 -13.90 16.54 -0.38
CA GLY A 142 -14.94 15.65 0.15
C GLY A 142 -14.69 14.14 0.05
N SER A 143 -13.51 13.70 -0.31
CA SER A 143 -13.12 12.31 -0.20
C SER A 143 -12.86 11.87 1.26
N THR A 144 -12.92 10.58 1.55
CA THR A 144 -12.60 10.03 2.88
C THR A 144 -11.09 10.00 3.07
N PRO A 145 -10.49 10.92 3.84
CA PRO A 145 -9.04 10.99 3.99
C PRO A 145 -8.49 9.66 4.52
N GLY A 146 -7.42 9.18 3.90
CA GLY A 146 -6.71 8.00 4.37
C GLY A 146 -7.18 6.67 3.78
N ALA A 147 -8.21 6.64 2.94
CA ALA A 147 -8.60 5.41 2.24
C ALA A 147 -7.44 4.90 1.37
N LEU A 148 -7.23 3.57 1.37
CA LEU A 148 -6.18 2.94 0.59
C LEU A 148 -6.75 2.32 -0.68
N TRP A 149 -6.14 2.66 -1.78
CA TRP A 149 -6.49 2.20 -3.11
C TRP A 149 -5.38 1.37 -3.72
N ARG A 150 -5.75 0.32 -4.44
CA ARG A 150 -4.85 -0.47 -5.27
C ARG A 150 -5.07 -0.11 -6.73
N VAL A 151 -4.00 0.16 -7.44
CA VAL A 151 -3.96 0.34 -8.89
C VAL A 151 -3.18 -0.81 -9.48
N THR A 152 -3.81 -1.61 -10.32
CA THR A 152 -3.18 -2.74 -11.01
C THR A 152 -3.02 -2.40 -12.48
N TRP A 153 -1.79 -2.52 -12.98
CA TRP A 153 -1.49 -2.33 -14.38
C TRP A 153 -1.35 -3.68 -15.09
N HIS A 154 -2.14 -3.88 -16.14
CA HIS A 154 -2.01 -5.03 -17.02
C HIS A 154 -1.57 -4.58 -18.42
N PRO A 155 -0.50 -5.14 -19.01
CA PRO A 155 0.03 -4.72 -20.31
C PRO A 155 -0.96 -4.83 -21.49
N HIS A 156 -2.05 -5.57 -21.32
CA HIS A 156 -3.02 -5.88 -22.36
C HIS A 156 -4.47 -5.57 -21.98
N SER A 157 -4.70 -4.91 -20.85
CA SER A 157 -6.05 -4.57 -20.38
C SER A 157 -6.05 -3.20 -19.70
N ASP A 158 -7.23 -2.66 -19.50
CA ASP A 158 -7.43 -1.40 -18.81
C ASP A 158 -6.90 -1.47 -17.36
N PHE A 159 -6.49 -0.31 -16.84
CA PHE A 159 -6.14 -0.17 -15.44
C PHE A 159 -7.32 -0.55 -14.57
N GLN A 160 -7.05 -1.36 -13.55
CA GLN A 160 -8.05 -1.68 -12.53
C GLN A 160 -7.66 -0.98 -11.24
N THR A 161 -8.60 -0.24 -10.68
CA THR A 161 -8.45 0.36 -9.38
C THR A 161 -9.51 -0.16 -8.43
N ALA A 162 -9.11 -0.47 -7.21
CA ALA A 162 -10.02 -0.93 -6.18
C ALA A 162 -9.67 -0.30 -4.84
N ARG A 163 -10.69 0.13 -4.09
CA ARG A 163 -10.51 0.48 -2.70
C ARG A 163 -10.27 -0.80 -1.91
N VAL A 164 -9.13 -0.89 -1.23
CA VAL A 164 -8.73 -2.10 -0.49
C VAL A 164 -8.92 -1.97 1.02
N ALA A 165 -8.92 -0.75 1.54
CA ALA A 165 -9.18 -0.48 2.95
C ALA A 165 -9.72 0.94 3.16
N SER A 166 -10.37 1.18 4.31
CA SER A 166 -10.84 2.51 4.69
C SER A 166 -9.72 3.39 5.27
N SER A 167 -8.58 2.78 5.63
CA SER A 167 -7.39 3.43 6.14
C SER A 167 -6.15 2.56 5.92
N LEU A 168 -4.96 3.16 6.02
CA LEU A 168 -3.70 2.42 5.98
C LEU A 168 -3.56 1.50 7.20
N THR A 169 -4.00 1.93 8.38
CA THR A 169 -4.03 1.10 9.60
C THR A 169 -4.85 -0.18 9.38
N GLU A 170 -6.07 -0.05 8.85
CA GLU A 170 -6.93 -1.23 8.57
C GLU A 170 -6.25 -2.21 7.62
N PHE A 171 -5.59 -1.70 6.58
CA PHE A 171 -4.83 -2.52 5.64
C PHE A 171 -3.69 -3.28 6.33
N LEU A 172 -2.86 -2.58 7.10
CA LEU A 172 -1.74 -3.16 7.82
C LEU A 172 -2.20 -4.23 8.83
N ASP A 173 -3.30 -3.98 9.56
CA ASP A 173 -3.88 -4.95 10.49
C ASP A 173 -4.30 -6.23 9.78
N ARG A 174 -4.91 -6.12 8.60
CA ARG A 174 -5.26 -7.29 7.77
C ARG A 174 -4.02 -8.05 7.30
N VAL A 175 -2.96 -7.36 6.90
CA VAL A 175 -1.68 -8.00 6.53
C VAL A 175 -1.11 -8.77 7.72
N VAL A 176 -1.08 -8.16 8.91
CA VAL A 176 -0.63 -8.81 10.15
C VAL A 176 -1.45 -10.06 10.44
N ASP A 177 -2.77 -10.00 10.28
CA ASP A 177 -3.65 -11.16 10.51
C ASP A 177 -3.39 -12.30 9.50
N LEU A 178 -3.07 -11.97 8.24
CA LEU A 178 -2.67 -12.97 7.25
C LEU A 178 -1.34 -13.66 7.64
N PHE A 179 -0.37 -12.92 8.15
CA PHE A 179 0.87 -13.51 8.69
C PHE A 179 0.56 -14.41 9.91
N ARG A 180 -0.27 -13.95 10.84
CA ARG A 180 -0.68 -14.73 12.03
C ARG A 180 -1.42 -16.02 11.69
N SER A 181 -2.25 -15.98 10.68
CA SER A 181 -2.98 -17.17 10.21
C SER A 181 -2.08 -18.22 9.55
N GLY A 182 -0.81 -17.87 9.23
CA GLY A 182 0.11 -18.73 8.51
C GLY A 182 -0.11 -18.71 6.99
N ALA A 183 -0.88 -17.74 6.47
CA ALA A 183 -1.08 -17.57 5.02
C ALA A 183 0.20 -17.17 4.31
N TYR A 184 1.17 -16.60 5.03
CA TYR A 184 2.47 -16.21 4.53
C TYR A 184 3.60 -16.90 5.30
N ARG A 185 4.66 -17.25 4.59
CA ARG A 185 5.90 -17.78 5.16
C ARG A 185 7.11 -17.14 4.47
N TRP A 186 8.23 -17.12 5.17
CA TRP A 186 9.51 -16.77 4.59
C TRP A 186 10.12 -17.99 3.89
N ASP A 187 10.56 -17.82 2.65
CA ASP A 187 11.32 -18.81 1.92
C ASP A 187 12.78 -18.33 1.79
N ALA A 188 13.67 -18.91 2.57
CA ALA A 188 15.08 -18.52 2.60
C ALA A 188 15.84 -18.85 1.31
N GLN A 189 15.34 -19.78 0.49
CA GLN A 189 15.97 -20.12 -0.79
C GLN A 189 15.72 -19.02 -1.84
N PHE A 190 14.53 -18.43 -1.81
CA PHE A 190 14.14 -17.37 -2.74
C PHE A 190 14.28 -15.97 -2.13
N GLU A 191 14.65 -15.86 -0.84
CA GLU A 191 14.68 -14.60 -0.08
C GLU A 191 13.39 -13.79 -0.24
N ALA A 192 12.25 -14.46 -0.15
CA ALA A 192 10.94 -13.90 -0.43
C ALA A 192 9.85 -14.39 0.53
N ILE A 193 8.82 -13.57 0.71
CA ILE A 193 7.56 -14.01 1.30
C ILE A 193 6.80 -14.82 0.24
N VAL A 194 6.32 -15.99 0.62
CA VAL A 194 5.51 -16.85 -0.25
C VAL A 194 4.18 -17.17 0.41
N THR A 195 3.16 -17.37 -0.41
CA THR A 195 1.82 -17.76 0.05
C THR A 195 1.76 -19.24 0.40
N VAL A 196 0.89 -19.57 1.34
CA VAL A 196 0.50 -20.94 1.66
C VAL A 196 -0.93 -21.12 1.18
N ASP A 197 -1.09 -21.64 -0.04
CA ASP A 197 -2.38 -21.70 -0.76
C ASP A 197 -3.48 -22.41 0.03
N GLU A 198 -3.15 -23.51 0.72
CA GLU A 198 -4.11 -24.25 1.57
C GLU A 198 -4.70 -23.38 2.70
N VAL A 199 -3.93 -22.41 3.21
CA VAL A 199 -4.42 -21.48 4.23
C VAL A 199 -5.28 -20.40 3.60
N LEU A 200 -4.87 -19.87 2.47
CA LEU A 200 -5.65 -18.88 1.71
C LEU A 200 -6.99 -19.46 1.25
N ASP A 201 -7.02 -20.69 0.76
CA ASP A 201 -8.25 -21.37 0.37
C ASP A 201 -9.21 -21.55 1.55
N ARG A 202 -8.70 -21.93 2.73
CA ARG A 202 -9.54 -22.02 3.94
C ARG A 202 -10.10 -20.68 4.37
N LEU A 203 -9.32 -19.61 4.28
CA LEU A 203 -9.78 -18.26 4.61
C LEU A 203 -10.81 -17.77 3.59
N ALA A 204 -10.61 -18.09 2.30
CA ALA A 204 -11.55 -17.75 1.24
C ALA A 204 -12.90 -18.47 1.37
N LEU A 205 -12.91 -19.72 1.82
CA LEU A 205 -14.14 -20.49 2.07
C LEU A 205 -14.94 -19.98 3.28
N GLY A 206 -14.27 -19.32 4.25
CA GLY A 206 -14.91 -18.70 5.42
C GLY A 206 -15.48 -17.30 5.18
N THR A 207 -15.08 -16.65 4.11
CA THR A 207 -15.54 -15.32 3.71
C THR A 207 -16.08 -15.43 2.29
N ALA A 208 -17.26 -14.92 2.01
CA ALA A 208 -17.87 -14.91 0.67
C ALA A 208 -17.10 -13.97 -0.30
N GLY A 209 -15.82 -14.18 -0.42
CA GLY A 209 -14.88 -13.42 -1.25
C GLY A 209 -13.45 -13.83 -0.93
N ARG A 210 -12.55 -13.73 -1.90
CA ARG A 210 -11.13 -13.93 -1.65
C ARG A 210 -10.69 -13.01 -0.51
N PRO A 211 -9.89 -13.46 0.47
CA PRO A 211 -9.44 -12.65 1.61
C PRO A 211 -8.61 -11.45 1.17
N TRP A 212 -8.27 -11.41 -0.10
CA TRP A 212 -7.51 -10.36 -0.71
C TRP A 212 -8.06 -10.08 -2.11
N PRO A 213 -8.46 -8.83 -2.42
CA PRO A 213 -8.91 -8.47 -3.75
C PRO A 213 -7.76 -8.46 -4.76
#